data_dc3f741584a2e4bcc86886ec75396d00
#
_entry.id   dc3f741584a2e4bcc86886ec75396d00
#
_cell.length_a   1.000
_cell.length_b   1.000
_cell.length_c   1.000
_cell.angle_alpha   90.00
_cell.angle_beta   90.00
_cell.angle_gamma   90.00
#
_symmetry.space_group_name_H-M   'P 1'
#
loop_
_entity.id
_entity.type
_entity.pdbx_description
1 polymer ?
#
loop_
_entity_poly.entity_id
_entity_poly.type
_entity_poly.pdbx_seq_one_letter_code
_entity_poly.pdbx_strand_id
1 'polypeptide(L)'
;VTRRLAYLLVPLLLAAAGCTATAEEPAGPAPATRAERPSPFADCAPLTVAPASAAPAPAGAAGVELPDLTLNCFTGGAPVRVRDVKGPAVINVWASWCGPCRKELPAFQRLSERAGGRFQVIGVNSRDSRGGAQSIGEDFGVGFPMLVDQGDAFQRALERNAFPLTVLVDADGRIRHVDATGALDDDRLAKLVRTHLGVTV
;
A
#
# COMPACT_ATOMS: atom_id res chain seq x y z
N VAL A 1 -47.00 -62.87 -13.56
CA VAL A 1 -46.59 -64.27 -13.60
C VAL A 1 -45.31 -64.41 -12.78
N THR A 2 -45.41 -64.63 -11.53
CA THR A 2 -44.90 -65.69 -10.61
C THR A 2 -43.58 -66.38 -10.95
N ARG A 3 -42.61 -66.35 -10.02
CA ARG A 3 -42.00 -67.45 -9.29
C ARG A 3 -40.70 -67.02 -8.62
N ARG A 4 -40.58 -66.83 -7.32
CA ARG A 4 -40.31 -67.78 -6.19
C ARG A 4 -39.06 -68.65 -6.43
N LEU A 5 -38.07 -68.50 -5.56
CA LEU A 5 -37.35 -69.47 -4.66
C LEU A 5 -36.03 -68.84 -4.24
N ALA A 6 -35.72 -68.53 -3.05
CA ALA A 6 -35.56 -69.20 -1.76
C ALA A 6 -34.33 -70.13 -1.66
N TYR A 7 -33.61 -69.97 -0.53
CA TYR A 7 -32.56 -70.81 0.10
C TYR A 7 -31.12 -70.46 -0.29
N LEU A 8 -30.10 -70.36 0.56
CA LEU A 8 -29.87 -70.88 1.93
C LEU A 8 -28.78 -70.02 2.61
N LEU A 9 -28.90 -69.91 3.90
CA LEU A 9 -27.94 -69.48 4.91
C LEU A 9 -26.73 -70.38 5.00
N VAL A 10 -25.50 -69.80 5.10
CA VAL A 10 -24.41 -70.38 5.89
C VAL A 10 -23.61 -69.26 6.54
N PRO A 11 -23.50 -69.16 7.85
CA PRO A 11 -22.62 -68.23 8.52
C PRO A 11 -21.24 -68.91 8.67
N LEU A 12 -20.18 -68.30 8.18
CA LEU A 12 -18.82 -68.67 8.54
C LEU A 12 -18.15 -67.52 9.29
N LEU A 13 -18.14 -67.64 10.59
CA LEU A 13 -17.33 -66.86 11.49
C LEU A 13 -15.87 -67.22 11.27
N LEU A 14 -15.07 -66.24 10.76
CA LEU A 14 -13.62 -66.25 10.88
C LEU A 14 -13.22 -64.97 11.62
N ALA A 15 -12.84 -65.17 12.88
CA ALA A 15 -12.16 -64.15 13.68
C ALA A 15 -10.74 -64.01 13.12
N ALA A 16 -10.45 -62.84 12.53
CA ALA A 16 -9.08 -62.42 12.27
C ALA A 16 -8.78 -61.19 13.14
N ALA A 17 -7.99 -61.42 14.20
CA ALA A 17 -7.40 -60.39 14.98
C ALA A 17 -6.35 -59.66 14.10
N GLY A 18 -6.79 -58.54 13.53
CA GLY A 18 -5.92 -57.61 12.83
C GLY A 18 -5.47 -56.51 13.78
N CYS A 19 -4.21 -56.53 14.17
CA CYS A 19 -3.53 -55.39 14.80
C CYS A 19 -3.61 -54.21 13.83
N THR A 20 -4.43 -53.22 14.13
CA THR A 20 -4.34 -51.91 13.48
C THR A 20 -3.11 -51.19 14.00
N ALA A 21 -1.97 -51.38 13.33
CA ALA A 21 -0.87 -50.44 13.40
C ALA A 21 -1.38 -49.15 12.73
N THR A 22 -1.69 -48.15 13.54
CA THR A 22 -1.85 -46.77 13.06
C THR A 22 -0.47 -46.38 12.53
N ALA A 23 -0.30 -46.46 11.20
CA ALA A 23 0.79 -45.80 10.53
C ALA A 23 0.57 -44.32 10.70
N GLU A 24 1.31 -43.70 11.60
CA GLU A 24 1.48 -42.26 11.69
C GLU A 24 2.10 -41.83 10.37
N GLU A 25 1.27 -41.27 9.53
CA GLU A 25 1.71 -40.64 8.27
C GLU A 25 2.71 -39.55 8.66
N PRO A 26 3.96 -39.56 8.17
CA PRO A 26 4.92 -38.53 8.51
C PRO A 26 4.33 -37.18 8.05
N ALA A 27 4.09 -36.29 9.01
CA ALA A 27 3.68 -34.92 8.74
C ALA A 27 4.61 -34.37 7.65
N GLY A 28 4.04 -34.09 6.48
CA GLY A 28 4.78 -33.47 5.39
C GLY A 28 5.48 -32.22 5.91
N PRO A 29 6.63 -31.83 5.32
CA PRO A 29 7.33 -30.64 5.77
C PRO A 29 6.37 -29.48 5.80
N ALA A 30 6.28 -28.80 6.95
CA ALA A 30 5.50 -27.58 7.12
C ALA A 30 5.82 -26.66 5.94
N PRO A 31 4.81 -26.00 5.32
CA PRO A 31 5.08 -25.09 4.22
C PRO A 31 6.14 -24.09 4.69
N ALA A 32 7.29 -24.10 4.01
CA ALA A 32 8.37 -23.18 4.32
C ALA A 32 7.77 -21.78 4.30
N THR A 33 7.87 -21.05 5.42
CA THR A 33 7.50 -19.66 5.51
C THR A 33 8.24 -18.96 4.38
N ARG A 34 7.51 -18.52 3.37
CA ARG A 34 8.07 -17.81 2.22
C ARG A 34 8.84 -16.63 2.80
N ALA A 35 10.17 -16.66 2.72
CA ALA A 35 10.99 -15.56 3.18
C ALA A 35 10.44 -14.28 2.58
N GLU A 36 9.98 -13.37 3.43
CA GLU A 36 9.37 -12.12 2.99
C GLU A 36 10.46 -11.33 2.27
N ARG A 37 10.26 -11.04 0.99
CA ARG A 37 11.21 -10.24 0.22
C ARG A 37 11.37 -8.87 0.88
N PRO A 38 12.59 -8.30 0.94
CA PRO A 38 12.77 -6.94 1.45
C PRO A 38 11.83 -5.97 0.72
N SER A 39 11.26 -5.03 1.47
CA SER A 39 10.41 -3.99 0.87
C SER A 39 11.25 -3.07 -0.02
N PRO A 40 10.78 -2.70 -1.23
CA PRO A 40 11.43 -1.69 -2.05
C PRO A 40 11.27 -0.28 -1.47
N PHE A 41 10.26 -0.07 -0.62
CA PHE A 41 9.91 1.25 -0.09
C PHE A 41 10.75 1.61 1.13
N ALA A 42 10.99 2.90 1.31
CA ALA A 42 11.67 3.43 2.49
C ALA A 42 10.78 3.39 3.75
N ASP A 43 11.43 3.52 4.91
CA ASP A 43 10.77 3.61 6.21
C ASP A 43 9.94 4.90 6.35
N CYS A 44 8.84 4.83 7.13
CA CYS A 44 7.93 5.96 7.32
C CYS A 44 8.24 6.81 8.56
N ALA A 45 9.17 6.41 9.42
CA ALA A 45 9.50 7.19 10.61
C ALA A 45 9.90 8.65 10.31
N PRO A 46 10.63 8.95 9.21
CA PRO A 46 10.96 10.33 8.84
C PRO A 46 9.77 11.21 8.49
N LEU A 47 8.59 10.65 8.18
CA LEU A 47 7.42 11.43 7.74
C LEU A 47 6.91 12.43 8.77
N THR A 48 7.17 12.20 10.04
CA THR A 48 6.78 13.09 11.15
C THR A 48 7.86 14.12 11.50
N VAL A 49 8.96 14.17 10.71
CA VAL A 49 10.03 15.15 10.85
C VAL A 49 9.99 16.11 9.67
N ALA A 50 10.09 17.41 9.92
CA ALA A 50 10.10 18.39 8.85
C ALA A 50 11.31 18.20 7.94
N PRO A 51 11.15 18.35 6.61
CA PRO A 51 12.27 18.34 5.68
C PRO A 51 13.32 19.39 6.04
N ALA A 52 14.59 19.00 6.00
CA ALA A 52 15.71 19.83 6.50
C ALA A 52 15.85 21.19 5.81
N SER A 53 15.42 21.29 4.55
CA SER A 53 15.51 22.51 3.72
C SER A 53 14.13 22.99 3.28
N ALA A 54 13.10 22.74 4.10
CA ALA A 54 11.74 23.13 3.79
C ALA A 54 11.61 24.66 3.66
N ALA A 55 11.00 25.11 2.57
CA ALA A 55 10.58 26.50 2.45
C ALA A 55 9.38 26.76 3.38
N PRO A 56 9.23 27.96 3.97
CA PRO A 56 8.06 28.30 4.75
C PRO A 56 6.80 28.24 3.89
N ALA A 57 5.67 27.96 4.53
CA ALA A 57 4.38 27.96 3.86
C ALA A 57 4.07 29.34 3.24
N PRO A 58 3.41 29.39 2.08
CA PRO A 58 2.98 30.66 1.49
C PRO A 58 2.06 31.43 2.45
N ALA A 59 2.42 32.69 2.73
CA ALA A 59 1.68 33.54 3.67
C ALA A 59 0.21 33.71 3.26
N GLY A 60 -0.70 33.63 4.25
CA GLY A 60 -2.12 33.95 4.09
C GLY A 60 -2.95 32.95 3.28
N ALA A 61 -2.39 31.83 2.92
CA ALA A 61 -3.12 30.85 2.12
C ALA A 61 -3.95 29.91 2.99
N ALA A 62 -5.25 29.98 2.85
CA ALA A 62 -6.15 29.00 3.46
C ALA A 62 -5.87 27.57 2.93
N GLY A 63 -5.84 26.60 3.81
CA GLY A 63 -5.68 25.17 3.48
C GLY A 63 -6.44 24.33 4.49
N VAL A 64 -6.83 23.12 4.07
CA VAL A 64 -7.49 22.15 4.94
C VAL A 64 -6.41 21.30 5.62
N GLU A 65 -6.60 20.98 6.87
CA GLU A 65 -5.68 20.06 7.58
C GLU A 65 -5.72 18.67 6.96
N LEU A 66 -4.59 17.96 7.07
CA LEU A 66 -4.57 16.53 6.73
C LEU A 66 -5.56 15.77 7.62
N PRO A 67 -6.19 14.70 7.09
CA PRO A 67 -7.16 13.92 7.84
C PRO A 67 -6.59 13.31 9.13
N ASP A 68 -7.41 13.30 10.18
CA ASP A 68 -7.08 12.64 11.43
C ASP A 68 -7.37 11.14 11.35
N LEU A 69 -6.46 10.43 10.75
CA LEU A 69 -6.47 8.97 10.62
C LEU A 69 -5.07 8.41 10.75
N THR A 70 -4.98 7.11 11.01
CA THR A 70 -3.69 6.42 11.19
C THR A 70 -3.55 5.33 10.14
N LEU A 71 -2.40 5.30 9.46
CA LEU A 71 -2.06 4.30 8.46
C LEU A 71 -0.79 3.56 8.86
N ASN A 72 -0.72 2.28 8.51
CA ASN A 72 0.47 1.47 8.72
C ASN A 72 1.53 1.80 7.68
N CYS A 73 2.81 1.74 8.07
CA CYS A 73 3.90 1.77 7.11
C CYS A 73 4.02 0.43 6.38
N PHE A 74 4.34 0.45 5.10
CA PHE A 74 4.54 -0.77 4.31
C PHE A 74 5.72 -1.60 4.85
N THR A 75 6.77 -0.98 5.35
CA THR A 75 7.92 -1.65 5.97
C THR A 75 7.66 -2.18 7.37
N GLY A 76 6.51 -1.88 7.96
CA GLY A 76 6.20 -2.16 9.36
C GLY A 76 6.57 -1.01 10.28
N GLY A 77 6.79 -1.30 11.57
CA GLY A 77 7.08 -0.29 12.58
C GLY A 77 5.83 0.39 13.14
N ALA A 78 6.00 1.56 13.75
CA ALA A 78 4.90 2.32 14.33
C ALA A 78 3.97 2.88 13.24
N PRO A 79 2.64 2.79 13.41
CA PRO A 79 1.70 3.44 12.52
C PRO A 79 1.90 4.96 12.49
N VAL A 80 1.64 5.58 11.34
CA VAL A 80 1.75 7.02 11.15
C VAL A 80 0.38 7.66 11.22
N ARG A 81 0.22 8.62 12.12
CA ARG A 81 -0.95 9.49 12.13
C ARG A 81 -0.78 10.51 11.00
N VAL A 82 -1.65 10.47 10.01
CA VAL A 82 -1.52 11.27 8.77
C VAL A 82 -1.45 12.77 9.07
N ARG A 83 -2.21 13.24 10.06
CA ARG A 83 -2.16 14.65 10.51
C ARG A 83 -0.78 15.09 11.00
N ASP A 84 0.03 14.17 11.50
CA ASP A 84 1.37 14.47 12.04
C ASP A 84 2.46 14.49 10.95
N VAL A 85 2.12 14.14 9.72
CA VAL A 85 3.04 14.24 8.56
C VAL A 85 3.47 15.69 8.40
N LYS A 86 4.78 15.90 8.37
CA LYS A 86 5.38 17.23 8.21
C LYS A 86 5.60 17.55 6.73
N GLY A 87 5.04 18.70 6.35
CA GLY A 87 5.26 19.24 5.01
C GLY A 87 6.55 20.07 4.89
N PRO A 88 6.83 20.57 3.68
CA PRO A 88 6.04 20.34 2.47
C PRO A 88 6.06 18.88 2.04
N ALA A 89 4.95 18.40 1.50
CA ALA A 89 4.85 17.01 1.03
C ALA A 89 3.98 16.86 -0.22
N VAL A 90 4.31 15.87 -1.04
CA VAL A 90 3.51 15.41 -2.17
C VAL A 90 3.09 13.97 -1.88
N ILE A 91 1.79 13.76 -1.71
CA ILE A 91 1.22 12.45 -1.38
C ILE A 91 0.56 11.88 -2.64
N ASN A 92 1.00 10.70 -3.08
CA ASN A 92 0.44 9.97 -4.21
C ASN A 92 -0.39 8.79 -3.73
N VAL A 93 -1.69 8.79 -4.04
CA VAL A 93 -2.59 7.68 -3.73
C VAL A 93 -2.74 6.80 -4.95
N TRP A 94 -2.40 5.53 -4.80
CA TRP A 94 -2.28 4.60 -5.91
C TRP A 94 -2.64 3.16 -5.53
N ALA A 95 -2.78 2.29 -6.54
CA ALA A 95 -2.91 0.86 -6.37
C ALA A 95 -2.22 0.11 -7.52
N SER A 96 -1.79 -1.13 -7.27
CA SER A 96 -1.09 -1.96 -8.28
C SER A 96 -1.98 -2.31 -9.48
N TRP A 97 -3.26 -2.46 -9.28
CA TRP A 97 -4.25 -2.73 -10.34
C TRP A 97 -4.64 -1.48 -11.16
N CYS A 98 -4.24 -0.27 -10.72
CA CYS A 98 -4.57 0.99 -11.38
C CYS A 98 -3.57 1.27 -12.52
N GLY A 99 -4.00 1.12 -13.76
CA GLY A 99 -3.15 1.33 -14.94
C GLY A 99 -2.55 2.74 -15.04
N PRO A 100 -3.34 3.83 -14.89
CA PRO A 100 -2.81 5.20 -14.85
C PRO A 100 -1.82 5.43 -13.71
N CYS A 101 -2.07 4.86 -12.50
CA CYS A 101 -1.15 5.00 -11.37
C CYS A 101 0.23 4.43 -11.69
N ARG A 102 0.29 3.25 -12.30
CA ARG A 102 1.57 2.64 -12.71
C ARG A 102 2.35 3.50 -13.71
N LYS A 103 1.65 4.27 -14.55
CA LYS A 103 2.30 5.17 -15.53
C LYS A 103 2.99 6.37 -14.86
N GLU A 104 2.46 6.86 -13.74
CA GLU A 104 3.01 8.04 -13.05
C GLU A 104 4.08 7.71 -12.01
N LEU A 105 4.11 6.49 -11.46
CA LEU A 105 5.05 6.11 -10.39
C LEU A 105 6.51 6.44 -10.70
N PRO A 106 7.04 6.21 -11.94
CA PRO A 106 8.41 6.61 -12.27
C PRO A 106 8.65 8.12 -12.17
N ALA A 107 7.65 8.95 -12.46
CA ALA A 107 7.77 10.40 -12.33
C ALA A 107 7.79 10.82 -10.85
N PHE A 108 7.00 10.17 -9.99
CA PHE A 108 7.06 10.38 -8.54
C PHE A 108 8.39 9.93 -7.95
N GLN A 109 8.97 8.83 -8.43
CA GLN A 109 10.30 8.41 -8.00
C GLN A 109 11.36 9.45 -8.33
N ARG A 110 11.40 9.94 -9.57
CA ARG A 110 12.31 11.02 -9.97
C ARG A 110 12.06 12.31 -9.19
N LEU A 111 10.79 12.61 -8.89
CA LEU A 111 10.46 13.75 -8.04
C LEU A 111 11.03 13.58 -6.63
N SER A 112 10.93 12.39 -6.05
CA SER A 112 11.49 12.06 -4.72
C SER A 112 13.01 12.24 -4.70
N GLU A 113 13.72 11.76 -5.72
CA GLU A 113 15.16 11.90 -5.85
C GLU A 113 15.57 13.38 -5.97
N ARG A 114 14.79 14.18 -6.70
CA ARG A 114 15.04 15.61 -6.87
C ARG A 114 14.59 16.47 -5.70
N ALA A 115 13.84 15.91 -4.75
CA ALA A 115 13.32 16.65 -3.60
C ALA A 115 14.43 17.30 -2.75
N GLY A 116 15.56 16.60 -2.57
CA GLY A 116 16.77 17.17 -1.95
C GLY A 116 16.55 17.74 -0.55
N GLY A 117 15.65 17.12 0.26
CA GLY A 117 15.31 17.60 1.60
C GLY A 117 14.44 18.86 1.65
N ARG A 118 13.88 19.32 0.52
CA ARG A 118 12.99 20.48 0.45
C ARG A 118 11.53 20.13 0.69
N PHE A 119 11.14 18.93 0.34
CA PHE A 119 9.81 18.35 0.58
C PHE A 119 9.90 16.84 0.60
N GLN A 120 8.83 16.19 1.06
CA GLN A 120 8.71 14.74 1.08
C GLN A 120 7.84 14.26 -0.08
N VAL A 121 8.14 13.08 -0.64
CA VAL A 121 7.23 12.33 -1.52
C VAL A 121 6.80 11.09 -0.75
N ILE A 122 5.50 10.86 -0.68
CA ILE A 122 4.87 9.82 0.14
C ILE A 122 3.87 9.08 -0.74
N GLY A 123 3.90 7.75 -0.72
CA GLY A 123 2.85 6.94 -1.31
C GLY A 123 1.80 6.53 -0.30
N VAL A 124 0.55 6.47 -0.72
CA VAL A 124 -0.54 5.80 -0.02
C VAL A 124 -1.07 4.70 -0.93
N ASN A 125 -0.71 3.47 -0.64
CA ASN A 125 -1.21 2.31 -1.35
C ASN A 125 -2.58 1.94 -0.80
N SER A 126 -3.63 2.10 -1.60
CA SER A 126 -5.03 2.01 -1.15
C SER A 126 -5.78 0.90 -1.87
N ARG A 127 -6.60 0.13 -1.13
CA ARG A 127 -7.43 -0.98 -1.65
C ARG A 127 -6.65 -1.98 -2.49
N ASP A 128 -5.47 -2.36 -2.02
CA ASP A 128 -4.54 -3.18 -2.77
C ASP A 128 -4.00 -4.36 -1.96
N SER A 129 -3.44 -5.33 -2.64
CA SER A 129 -2.71 -6.42 -1.98
C SER A 129 -1.25 -6.02 -1.74
N ARG A 130 -0.70 -6.45 -0.59
CA ARG A 130 0.72 -6.22 -0.28
C ARG A 130 1.64 -6.76 -1.38
N GLY A 131 1.35 -7.96 -1.90
CA GLY A 131 2.16 -8.57 -2.97
C GLY A 131 2.10 -7.80 -4.27
N GLY A 132 0.92 -7.29 -4.65
CA GLY A 132 0.74 -6.44 -5.83
C GLY A 132 1.51 -5.13 -5.71
N ALA A 133 1.36 -4.44 -4.58
CA ALA A 133 2.07 -3.20 -4.30
C ALA A 133 3.59 -3.39 -4.33
N GLN A 134 4.09 -4.46 -3.70
CA GLN A 134 5.52 -4.78 -3.69
C GLN A 134 6.06 -5.04 -5.09
N SER A 135 5.37 -5.88 -5.89
CA SER A 135 5.81 -6.17 -7.27
C SER A 135 5.89 -4.91 -8.12
N ILE A 136 4.89 -4.04 -8.06
CA ILE A 136 4.90 -2.77 -8.80
C ILE A 136 5.99 -1.84 -8.27
N GLY A 137 6.22 -1.78 -6.95
CA GLY A 137 7.32 -1.02 -6.37
C GLY A 137 8.69 -1.47 -6.89
N GLU A 138 8.91 -2.79 -6.94
CA GLU A 138 10.13 -3.40 -7.48
C GLU A 138 10.28 -3.12 -8.99
N ASP A 139 9.22 -3.34 -9.79
CA ASP A 139 9.23 -3.19 -11.24
C ASP A 139 9.53 -1.75 -11.70
N PHE A 140 9.06 -0.76 -10.95
CA PHE A 140 9.24 0.66 -11.26
C PHE A 140 10.33 1.35 -10.41
N GLY A 141 11.04 0.62 -9.56
CA GLY A 141 12.10 1.15 -8.71
C GLY A 141 11.61 2.18 -7.70
N VAL A 142 10.38 2.04 -7.20
CA VAL A 142 9.78 2.98 -6.25
C VAL A 142 10.39 2.78 -4.86
N GLY A 143 11.11 3.81 -4.36
CA GLY A 143 11.84 3.76 -3.10
C GLY A 143 11.35 4.76 -2.03
N PHE A 144 10.42 5.64 -2.32
CA PHE A 144 9.92 6.59 -1.32
C PHE A 144 9.00 5.90 -0.28
N PRO A 145 8.81 6.50 0.92
CA PRO A 145 7.99 5.92 1.99
C PRO A 145 6.56 5.62 1.53
N MET A 146 6.04 4.46 1.97
CA MET A 146 4.73 3.96 1.55
C MET A 146 3.84 3.67 2.75
N LEU A 147 2.70 4.34 2.84
CA LEU A 147 1.63 4.06 3.78
C LEU A 147 0.62 3.09 3.15
N VAL A 148 -0.03 2.29 3.98
CA VAL A 148 -1.00 1.27 3.56
C VAL A 148 -2.38 1.64 4.06
N ASP A 149 -3.31 1.82 3.12
CA ASP A 149 -4.72 2.12 3.38
C ASP A 149 -5.62 1.04 2.78
N GLN A 150 -5.88 -0.02 3.55
CA GLN A 150 -6.66 -1.17 3.07
C GLN A 150 -8.12 -0.81 2.70
N GLY A 151 -8.67 0.22 3.33
CA GLY A 151 -10.09 0.55 3.25
C GLY A 151 -10.40 1.91 2.62
N ASP A 152 -9.50 2.53 1.88
CA ASP A 152 -9.65 3.85 1.25
C ASP A 152 -10.01 5.01 2.23
N ALA A 153 -9.64 4.87 3.50
CA ALA A 153 -9.96 5.85 4.54
C ALA A 153 -9.43 7.26 4.21
N PHE A 154 -8.23 7.34 3.62
CA PHE A 154 -7.62 8.60 3.24
C PHE A 154 -8.42 9.32 2.13
N GLN A 155 -8.81 8.57 1.09
CA GLN A 155 -9.61 9.13 -0.01
C GLN A 155 -10.99 9.56 0.45
N ARG A 156 -11.67 8.75 1.30
CA ARG A 156 -12.96 9.12 1.88
C ARG A 156 -12.89 10.37 2.74
N ALA A 157 -11.85 10.50 3.56
CA ALA A 157 -11.66 11.69 4.39
C ALA A 157 -11.42 12.97 3.57
N LEU A 158 -10.94 12.83 2.34
CA LEU A 158 -10.79 13.92 1.38
C LEU A 158 -12.03 14.12 0.50
N GLU A 159 -13.09 13.34 0.70
CA GLU A 159 -14.29 13.31 -0.15
C GLU A 159 -13.95 13.05 -1.63
N ARG A 160 -12.99 12.17 -1.88
CA ARG A 160 -12.52 11.76 -3.20
C ARG A 160 -12.67 10.26 -3.40
N ASN A 161 -12.97 9.86 -4.63
CA ASN A 161 -13.03 8.47 -5.04
C ASN A 161 -12.38 8.32 -6.42
N ALA A 162 -11.09 8.64 -6.50
CA ALA A 162 -10.36 8.62 -7.75
C ALA A 162 -8.99 7.96 -7.57
N PHE A 163 -8.53 7.32 -8.64
CA PHE A 163 -7.18 6.82 -8.82
C PHE A 163 -6.64 7.23 -10.19
N PRO A 164 -5.43 7.75 -10.27
CA PRO A 164 -4.60 8.23 -9.16
C PRO A 164 -5.15 9.50 -8.50
N LEU A 165 -4.67 9.77 -7.28
CA LEU A 165 -4.95 11.00 -6.56
C LEU A 165 -3.64 11.57 -6.02
N THR A 166 -3.40 12.87 -6.22
CA THR A 166 -2.21 13.54 -5.70
C THR A 166 -2.61 14.68 -4.78
N VAL A 167 -2.02 14.71 -3.58
CA VAL A 167 -2.27 15.74 -2.57
C VAL A 167 -0.99 16.51 -2.30
N LEU A 168 -1.05 17.83 -2.41
CA LEU A 168 0.07 18.73 -2.10
C LEU A 168 -0.17 19.40 -0.75
N VAL A 169 0.80 19.25 0.15
CA VAL A 169 0.74 19.69 1.55
C VAL A 169 1.86 20.69 1.78
N ASP A 170 1.56 21.84 2.36
CA ASP A 170 2.56 22.87 2.67
C ASP A 170 3.36 22.56 3.95
N ALA A 171 4.29 23.45 4.31
CA ALA A 171 5.14 23.30 5.49
C ALA A 171 4.36 23.29 6.82
N ASP A 172 3.16 23.87 6.84
CA ASP A 172 2.28 23.90 8.02
C ASP A 172 1.40 22.64 8.13
N GLY A 173 1.57 21.66 7.21
CA GLY A 173 0.76 20.43 7.17
C GLY A 173 -0.64 20.64 6.58
N ARG A 174 -0.85 21.71 5.81
CA ARG A 174 -2.14 22.02 5.21
C ARG A 174 -2.19 21.61 3.74
N ILE A 175 -3.28 20.99 3.35
CA ILE A 175 -3.56 20.64 1.95
C ILE A 175 -3.75 21.92 1.14
N ARG A 176 -2.92 22.08 0.12
CA ARG A 176 -2.95 23.23 -0.79
C ARG A 176 -3.60 22.91 -2.12
N HIS A 177 -3.56 21.65 -2.51
CA HIS A 177 -4.15 21.20 -3.77
C HIS A 177 -4.40 19.69 -3.73
N VAL A 178 -5.45 19.27 -4.43
CA VAL A 178 -5.76 17.87 -4.70
C VAL A 178 -5.97 17.71 -6.19
N ASP A 179 -5.11 16.94 -6.85
CA ASP A 179 -5.22 16.63 -8.28
C ASP A 179 -5.79 15.21 -8.46
N ALA A 180 -6.85 15.10 -9.25
CA ALA A 180 -7.49 13.84 -9.62
C ALA A 180 -7.68 13.74 -11.15
N THR A 181 -6.84 14.42 -11.93
CA THR A 181 -7.02 14.57 -13.39
C THR A 181 -6.40 13.40 -14.19
N GLY A 182 -5.86 12.39 -13.50
CA GLY A 182 -5.22 11.21 -14.10
C GLY A 182 -3.71 11.21 -13.87
N ALA A 183 -3.00 10.36 -14.62
CA ALA A 183 -1.56 10.20 -14.47
C ALA A 183 -0.79 11.50 -14.67
N LEU A 184 0.12 11.80 -13.77
CA LEU A 184 1.00 12.97 -13.80
C LEU A 184 2.38 12.59 -14.35
N ASP A 185 2.89 13.39 -15.27
CA ASP A 185 4.27 13.33 -15.74
C ASP A 185 5.17 14.30 -14.96
N ASP A 186 6.47 14.30 -15.30
CA ASP A 186 7.47 15.14 -14.63
C ASP A 186 7.14 16.64 -14.72
N ASP A 187 6.72 17.11 -15.89
CA ASP A 187 6.45 18.55 -16.12
C ASP A 187 5.23 19.01 -15.31
N ARG A 188 4.17 18.21 -15.28
CA ARG A 188 2.98 18.51 -14.49
C ARG A 188 3.27 18.46 -13.00
N LEU A 189 4.03 17.46 -12.52
CA LEU A 189 4.47 17.39 -11.12
C LEU A 189 5.31 18.58 -10.74
N ALA A 190 6.30 18.94 -11.54
CA ALA A 190 7.15 20.12 -11.30
C ALA A 190 6.31 21.41 -11.25
N LYS A 191 5.33 21.55 -12.15
CA LYS A 191 4.41 22.69 -12.15
C LYS A 191 3.56 22.75 -10.88
N LEU A 192 2.97 21.62 -10.47
CA LEU A 192 2.16 21.54 -9.24
C LEU A 192 2.98 21.89 -8.00
N VAL A 193 4.17 21.30 -7.85
CA VAL A 193 5.09 21.56 -6.73
C VAL A 193 5.46 23.05 -6.68
N ARG A 194 5.84 23.63 -7.82
CA ARG A 194 6.17 25.07 -7.88
C ARG A 194 4.99 25.94 -7.53
N THR A 195 3.80 25.64 -8.07
CA THR A 195 2.61 26.49 -7.91
C THR A 195 2.07 26.43 -6.48
N HIS A 196 2.04 25.26 -5.87
CA HIS A 196 1.36 25.05 -4.58
C HIS A 196 2.28 24.96 -3.37
N LEU A 197 3.55 24.59 -3.58
CA LEU A 197 4.54 24.49 -2.50
C LEU A 197 5.66 25.53 -2.60
N GLY A 198 5.71 26.31 -3.69
CA GLY A 198 6.73 27.32 -3.89
C GLY A 198 8.15 26.75 -4.15
N VAL A 199 8.29 25.47 -4.47
CA VAL A 199 9.57 24.78 -4.66
C VAL A 199 9.80 24.51 -6.14
N THR A 200 10.98 24.86 -6.64
CA THR A 200 11.42 24.51 -8.00
C THR A 200 12.17 23.18 -7.98
N VAL A 201 11.84 22.26 -8.87
CA VAL A 201 12.42 20.90 -9.00
C VAL A 201 12.95 20.65 -10.41
#